data_72736d03b53fdcb500ad431b7ad74031
#
_entry.id   72736d03b53fdcb500ad431b7ad74031
#
_cell.length_a   1.000
_cell.length_b   1.000
_cell.length_c   1.000
_cell.angle_alpha   90.00
_cell.angle_beta   90.00
_cell.angle_gamma   90.00
#
_symmetry.space_group_name_H-M   'P 1'
#
loop_
_entity.id
_entity.type
_entity.pdbx_description
1 polymer ?
#
loop_
_entity_poly.entity_id
_entity_poly.type
_entity_poly.pdbx_seq_one_letter_code
_entity_poly.pdbx_strand_id
1 'polypeptide(L)'
;MKWSNIKELLMHILFFLTACVSIFAVVLICVFLFANGIPAIGKIGVFKFLLGTKWKPGNDIYGILPMILGSLYVTAGAIIIGVPIGLLTAVFLAKFCPKGLYKILKPATELMAGVPSVVYGFFGLVVLVPLVQNIFGVAGNTMLTASVLLGIMILPTIIGVSESAIRAVPDSYYEGSLALGASHERSVFFATLPAARSGILAGVDSGIGRAIGETMAVVMVAGNKARMPQGLLDGVRTMTANIVMEMGYATDLHREALIATAVVLFVFILMINVTFSLLRRKDRA
;
A
#
# COMPACT_ATOMS: atom_id res chain seq x y z
N MET A 1 -18.98 -44.54 14.06
CA MET A 1 -18.54 -43.27 13.41
C MET A 1 -17.07 -43.46 13.01
N LYS A 2 -16.74 -43.49 11.71
CA LYS A 2 -15.36 -43.80 11.26
C LYS A 2 -14.42 -42.67 11.72
N TRP A 3 -13.22 -43.00 12.13
CA TRP A 3 -12.17 -42.09 12.62
C TRP A 3 -11.89 -40.93 11.64
N SER A 4 -12.12 -41.15 10.37
CA SER A 4 -12.09 -40.12 9.30
C SER A 4 -13.09 -39.01 9.55
N ASN A 5 -14.34 -39.32 9.92
CA ASN A 5 -15.40 -38.32 10.12
C ASN A 5 -15.15 -37.46 11.37
N ILE A 6 -14.47 -38.02 12.40
CA ILE A 6 -14.12 -37.25 13.59
C ILE A 6 -13.02 -36.25 13.29
N LYS A 7 -11.99 -36.65 12.53
CA LYS A 7 -10.92 -35.74 12.10
C LYS A 7 -11.47 -34.60 11.21
N GLU A 8 -12.33 -34.93 10.28
CA GLU A 8 -12.96 -33.96 9.40
C GLU A 8 -13.84 -32.96 10.19
N LEU A 9 -14.63 -33.43 11.12
CA LEU A 9 -15.41 -32.59 12.02
C LEU A 9 -14.53 -31.66 12.86
N LEU A 10 -13.44 -32.18 13.44
CA LEU A 10 -12.49 -31.39 14.20
C LEU A 10 -11.84 -30.29 13.34
N MET A 11 -11.45 -30.61 12.11
CA MET A 11 -10.89 -29.61 11.18
C MET A 11 -11.91 -28.53 10.83
N HIS A 12 -13.17 -28.90 10.55
CA HIS A 12 -14.24 -27.93 10.30
C HIS A 12 -14.46 -26.98 11.47
N ILE A 13 -14.53 -27.54 12.70
CA ILE A 13 -14.68 -26.72 13.92
C ILE A 13 -13.48 -25.80 14.10
N LEU A 14 -12.25 -26.30 13.91
CA LEU A 14 -11.02 -25.51 14.02
C LEU A 14 -11.02 -24.33 13.03
N PHE A 15 -11.30 -24.60 11.75
CA PHE A 15 -11.36 -23.54 10.73
C PHE A 15 -12.49 -22.54 11.00
N PHE A 16 -13.65 -23.02 11.45
CA PHE A 16 -14.76 -22.13 11.84
C PHE A 16 -14.36 -21.23 13.01
N LEU A 17 -13.76 -21.78 14.07
CA LEU A 17 -13.30 -20.99 15.21
C LEU A 17 -12.23 -19.96 14.83
N THR A 18 -11.24 -20.34 14.01
CA THR A 18 -10.21 -19.40 13.55
C THR A 18 -10.78 -18.28 12.70
N ALA A 19 -11.75 -18.57 11.82
CA ALA A 19 -12.46 -17.56 11.05
C ALA A 19 -13.25 -16.61 11.98
N CYS A 20 -13.99 -17.14 12.96
CA CYS A 20 -14.72 -16.34 13.93
C CYS A 20 -13.81 -15.43 14.74
N VAL A 21 -12.67 -15.95 15.24
CA VAL A 21 -11.67 -15.17 15.98
C VAL A 21 -11.11 -14.03 15.11
N SER A 22 -10.79 -14.30 13.86
CA SER A 22 -10.28 -13.28 12.93
C SER A 22 -11.29 -12.16 12.69
N ILE A 23 -12.56 -12.50 12.42
CA ILE A 23 -13.62 -11.52 12.22
C ILE A 23 -13.86 -10.72 13.52
N PHE A 24 -13.92 -11.40 14.66
CA PHE A 24 -14.10 -10.77 15.97
C PHE A 24 -13.00 -9.76 16.28
N ALA A 25 -11.72 -10.12 16.01
CA ALA A 25 -10.58 -9.22 16.22
C ALA A 25 -10.71 -7.94 15.35
N VAL A 26 -11.08 -8.07 14.08
CA VAL A 26 -11.29 -6.91 13.18
C VAL A 26 -12.44 -6.03 13.69
N VAL A 27 -13.57 -6.63 14.07
CA VAL A 27 -14.72 -5.89 14.61
C VAL A 27 -14.32 -5.16 15.89
N LEU A 28 -13.58 -5.80 16.79
CA LEU A 28 -13.12 -5.20 18.03
C LEU A 28 -12.21 -3.99 17.78
N ILE A 29 -11.26 -4.10 16.84
CA ILE A 29 -10.41 -2.99 16.43
C ILE A 29 -11.26 -1.83 15.87
N CYS A 30 -12.19 -2.12 14.98
CA CYS A 30 -13.09 -1.09 14.42
C CYS A 30 -13.91 -0.40 15.53
N VAL A 31 -14.55 -1.17 16.41
CA VAL A 31 -15.31 -0.62 17.53
C VAL A 31 -14.44 0.27 18.41
N PHE A 32 -13.23 -0.19 18.77
CA PHE A 32 -12.29 0.59 19.57
C PHE A 32 -11.92 1.93 18.88
N LEU A 33 -11.55 1.88 17.59
CA LEU A 33 -11.15 3.06 16.83
C LEU A 33 -12.30 4.06 16.73
N PHE A 34 -13.50 3.62 16.36
CA PHE A 34 -14.63 4.52 16.18
C PHE A 34 -15.18 5.05 17.52
N ALA A 35 -15.23 4.22 18.56
CA ALA A 35 -15.71 4.63 19.88
C ALA A 35 -14.82 5.70 20.54
N ASN A 36 -13.52 5.67 20.29
CA ASN A 36 -12.57 6.65 20.84
C ASN A 36 -12.30 7.83 19.89
N GLY A 37 -12.23 7.58 18.57
CA GLY A 37 -11.86 8.59 17.60
C GLY A 37 -12.99 9.54 17.22
N ILE A 38 -14.24 9.07 17.09
CA ILE A 38 -15.38 9.95 16.72
C ILE A 38 -15.64 11.02 17.79
N PRO A 39 -15.70 10.70 19.09
CA PRO A 39 -15.86 11.73 20.12
C PRO A 39 -14.74 12.78 20.10
N ALA A 40 -13.50 12.39 19.82
CA ALA A 40 -12.38 13.32 19.71
C ALA A 40 -12.58 14.30 18.54
N ILE A 41 -13.02 13.80 17.37
CA ILE A 41 -13.36 14.66 16.22
C ILE A 41 -14.45 15.66 16.60
N GLY A 42 -15.45 15.22 17.37
CA GLY A 42 -16.52 16.09 17.88
C GLY A 42 -16.00 17.19 18.83
N LYS A 43 -15.11 16.85 19.78
CA LYS A 43 -14.49 17.79 20.73
C LYS A 43 -13.63 18.85 20.02
N ILE A 44 -12.82 18.44 19.02
CA ILE A 44 -11.93 19.35 18.27
C ILE A 44 -12.71 20.17 17.23
N GLY A 45 -13.77 19.59 16.68
CA GLY A 45 -14.55 20.09 15.56
C GLY A 45 -14.07 19.53 14.23
N VAL A 46 -15.00 18.92 13.46
CA VAL A 46 -14.72 18.18 12.23
C VAL A 46 -13.89 18.99 11.22
N PHE A 47 -14.29 20.22 10.94
CA PHE A 47 -13.58 21.08 9.98
C PHE A 47 -12.20 21.52 10.48
N LYS A 48 -12.07 21.83 11.76
CA LYS A 48 -10.77 22.20 12.37
C LYS A 48 -9.80 21.03 12.35
N PHE A 49 -10.31 19.81 12.58
CA PHE A 49 -9.51 18.60 12.58
C PHE A 49 -9.06 18.23 11.15
N LEU A 50 -10.00 18.09 10.22
CA LEU A 50 -9.70 17.62 8.86
C LEU A 50 -9.00 18.65 7.99
N LEU A 51 -9.40 19.92 8.06
CA LEU A 51 -8.89 21.00 7.20
C LEU A 51 -7.88 21.91 7.90
N GLY A 52 -7.62 21.69 9.17
CA GLY A 52 -6.60 22.43 9.90
C GLY A 52 -5.21 22.19 9.34
N THR A 53 -4.46 23.28 9.14
CA THR A 53 -3.12 23.24 8.53
C THR A 53 -1.98 23.18 9.53
N LYS A 54 -2.28 23.23 10.84
CA LYS A 54 -1.29 23.23 11.91
C LYS A 54 -1.55 22.09 12.89
N TRP A 55 -0.49 21.36 13.20
CA TRP A 55 -0.46 20.34 14.24
C TRP A 55 0.48 20.79 15.35
N LYS A 56 -0.08 21.20 16.49
CA LYS A 56 0.65 21.65 17.68
C LYS A 56 -0.08 21.19 18.95
N PRO A 57 0.09 19.93 19.36
CA PRO A 57 -0.61 19.36 20.51
C PRO A 57 -0.42 20.16 21.81
N GLY A 58 0.77 20.74 22.05
CA GLY A 58 1.02 21.58 23.23
C GLY A 58 0.19 22.86 23.31
N ASN A 59 -0.52 23.21 22.23
CA ASN A 59 -1.42 24.38 22.17
C ASN A 59 -2.86 23.96 21.83
N ASP A 60 -3.21 22.68 21.99
CA ASP A 60 -4.50 22.09 21.64
C ASP A 60 -4.94 22.31 20.16
N ILE A 61 -3.97 22.38 19.25
CA ILE A 61 -4.21 22.54 17.82
C ILE A 61 -3.95 21.21 17.10
N TYR A 62 -5.01 20.59 16.57
CA TYR A 62 -4.99 19.23 16.00
C TYR A 62 -5.45 19.19 14.53
N GLY A 63 -4.85 20.01 13.66
CA GLY A 63 -5.16 19.98 12.22
C GLY A 63 -4.34 18.93 11.48
N ILE A 64 -4.98 17.97 10.81
CA ILE A 64 -4.31 16.83 10.14
C ILE A 64 -4.19 16.98 8.62
N LEU A 65 -4.63 18.08 8.03
CA LEU A 65 -4.54 18.28 6.58
C LEU A 65 -3.12 18.08 6.01
N PRO A 66 -2.04 18.58 6.67
CA PRO A 66 -0.68 18.33 6.18
C PRO A 66 -0.34 16.83 6.10
N MET A 67 -0.80 16.01 7.06
CA MET A 67 -0.56 14.58 7.10
C MET A 67 -1.39 13.83 6.05
N ILE A 68 -2.62 14.27 5.80
CA ILE A 68 -3.47 13.73 4.72
C ILE A 68 -2.77 13.97 3.37
N LEU A 69 -2.35 15.21 3.09
CA LEU A 69 -1.65 15.54 1.86
C LEU A 69 -0.29 14.86 1.76
N GLY A 70 0.46 14.77 2.88
CA GLY A 70 1.72 14.05 2.94
C GLY A 70 1.56 12.57 2.57
N SER A 71 0.55 11.89 3.13
CA SER A 71 0.23 10.50 2.78
C SER A 71 -0.16 10.36 1.31
N LEU A 72 -0.99 11.26 0.80
CA LEU A 72 -1.50 11.22 -0.56
C LEU A 72 -0.39 11.45 -1.59
N TYR A 73 0.47 12.44 -1.37
CA TYR A 73 1.56 12.77 -2.30
C TYR A 73 2.66 11.72 -2.32
N VAL A 74 3.07 11.20 -1.13
CA VAL A 74 4.07 10.14 -1.07
C VAL A 74 3.55 8.86 -1.74
N THR A 75 2.29 8.51 -1.50
CA THR A 75 1.66 7.35 -2.15
C THR A 75 1.51 7.55 -3.67
N ALA A 76 1.07 8.73 -4.10
CA ALA A 76 0.97 9.04 -5.54
C ALA A 76 2.33 8.94 -6.23
N GLY A 77 3.39 9.48 -5.61
CA GLY A 77 4.75 9.35 -6.13
C GLY A 77 5.21 7.89 -6.19
N ALA A 78 4.91 7.09 -5.18
CA ALA A 78 5.23 5.66 -5.18
C ALA A 78 4.49 4.89 -6.28
N ILE A 79 3.22 5.22 -6.54
CA ILE A 79 2.41 4.64 -7.61
C ILE A 79 2.97 4.99 -8.98
N ILE A 80 3.30 6.27 -9.22
CA ILE A 80 3.83 6.75 -10.50
C ILE A 80 5.14 6.02 -10.86
N ILE A 81 5.96 5.68 -9.88
CA ILE A 81 7.22 4.96 -10.07
C ILE A 81 6.99 3.44 -10.08
N GLY A 82 6.33 2.92 -9.07
CA GLY A 82 6.25 1.48 -8.81
C GLY A 82 5.29 0.74 -9.73
N VAL A 83 4.15 1.34 -10.11
CA VAL A 83 3.17 0.63 -10.96
C VAL A 83 3.70 0.36 -12.37
N PRO A 84 4.26 1.35 -13.11
CA PRO A 84 4.80 1.06 -14.45
C PRO A 84 5.91 0.02 -14.42
N ILE A 85 6.87 0.16 -13.51
CA ILE A 85 7.99 -0.77 -13.37
C ILE A 85 7.49 -2.17 -12.99
N GLY A 86 6.59 -2.25 -12.00
CA GLY A 86 6.03 -3.51 -11.53
C GLY A 86 5.22 -4.24 -12.59
N LEU A 87 4.39 -3.53 -13.36
CA LEU A 87 3.61 -4.12 -14.44
C LEU A 87 4.47 -4.60 -15.60
N LEU A 88 5.43 -3.78 -16.05
CA LEU A 88 6.35 -4.19 -17.12
C LEU A 88 7.16 -5.42 -16.71
N THR A 89 7.63 -5.46 -15.46
CA THR A 89 8.32 -6.63 -14.91
C THR A 89 7.41 -7.86 -14.85
N ALA A 90 6.15 -7.71 -14.42
CA ALA A 90 5.19 -8.80 -14.38
C ALA A 90 4.91 -9.37 -15.77
N VAL A 91 4.71 -8.51 -16.77
CA VAL A 91 4.51 -8.91 -18.18
C VAL A 91 5.74 -9.65 -18.70
N PHE A 92 6.93 -9.09 -18.44
CA PHE A 92 8.19 -9.72 -18.83
C PHE A 92 8.31 -11.13 -18.23
N LEU A 93 8.14 -11.27 -16.92
CA LEU A 93 8.23 -12.56 -16.23
C LEU A 93 7.18 -13.56 -16.70
N ALA A 94 5.97 -13.10 -17.02
CA ALA A 94 4.86 -13.98 -17.41
C ALA A 94 4.98 -14.51 -18.83
N LYS A 95 5.41 -13.69 -19.81
CA LYS A 95 5.30 -13.99 -21.24
C LYS A 95 6.60 -13.87 -22.07
N PHE A 96 7.60 -13.12 -21.59
CA PHE A 96 8.82 -12.84 -22.36
C PHE A 96 10.10 -13.43 -21.72
N CYS A 97 10.05 -13.82 -20.45
CA CYS A 97 11.25 -14.24 -19.73
C CYS A 97 11.66 -15.67 -20.12
N PRO A 98 12.91 -15.89 -20.56
CA PRO A 98 13.46 -17.23 -20.78
C PRO A 98 13.43 -18.06 -19.49
N LYS A 99 13.15 -19.37 -19.60
CA LYS A 99 13.03 -20.30 -18.46
C LYS A 99 14.24 -20.26 -17.51
N GLY A 100 15.46 -20.10 -18.03
CA GLY A 100 16.69 -20.00 -17.23
C GLY A 100 16.71 -18.74 -16.36
N LEU A 101 16.41 -17.58 -16.96
CA LEU A 101 16.38 -16.30 -16.27
C LEU A 101 15.22 -16.20 -15.26
N TYR A 102 14.07 -16.76 -15.60
CA TYR A 102 12.92 -16.84 -14.71
C TYR A 102 13.24 -17.52 -13.37
N LYS A 103 14.03 -18.61 -13.39
CA LYS A 103 14.46 -19.34 -12.18
C LYS A 103 15.29 -18.48 -11.21
N ILE A 104 15.87 -17.38 -11.70
CA ILE A 104 16.66 -16.43 -10.89
C ILE A 104 15.80 -15.22 -10.48
N LEU A 105 15.11 -14.61 -11.45
CA LEU A 105 14.37 -13.37 -11.19
C LEU A 105 13.15 -13.59 -10.31
N LYS A 106 12.43 -14.71 -10.47
CA LYS A 106 11.24 -14.99 -9.66
C LYS A 106 11.56 -15.12 -8.16
N PRO A 107 12.52 -15.96 -7.73
CA PRO A 107 12.94 -15.98 -6.34
C PRO A 107 13.50 -14.65 -5.85
N ALA A 108 14.21 -13.87 -6.68
CA ALA A 108 14.71 -12.56 -6.29
C ALA A 108 13.55 -11.59 -5.94
N THR A 109 12.48 -11.56 -6.74
CA THR A 109 11.29 -10.74 -6.44
C THR A 109 10.57 -11.23 -5.18
N GLU A 110 10.52 -12.53 -4.94
CA GLU A 110 9.93 -13.12 -3.73
C GLU A 110 10.74 -12.79 -2.47
N LEU A 111 12.08 -12.85 -2.57
CA LEU A 111 12.96 -12.43 -1.47
C LEU A 111 12.77 -10.96 -1.12
N MET A 112 12.61 -10.07 -2.10
CA MET A 112 12.30 -8.66 -1.85
C MET A 112 11.00 -8.49 -1.06
N ALA A 113 9.98 -9.33 -1.29
CA ALA A 113 8.73 -9.29 -0.53
C ALA A 113 8.92 -9.65 0.95
N GLY A 114 9.91 -10.49 1.26
CA GLY A 114 10.24 -10.92 2.61
C GLY A 114 11.10 -9.96 3.43
N VAL A 115 11.67 -8.92 2.80
CA VAL A 115 12.51 -7.94 3.50
C VAL A 115 11.64 -7.07 4.44
N PRO A 116 11.99 -6.97 5.75
CA PRO A 116 11.29 -6.09 6.68
C PRO A 116 11.33 -4.62 6.25
N SER A 117 10.24 -3.88 6.46
CA SER A 117 10.14 -2.47 6.04
C SER A 117 11.19 -1.56 6.68
N VAL A 118 11.60 -1.87 7.92
CA VAL A 118 12.67 -1.15 8.62
C VAL A 118 14.01 -1.25 7.88
N VAL A 119 14.30 -2.43 7.27
CA VAL A 119 15.54 -2.62 6.46
C VAL A 119 15.49 -1.76 5.20
N TYR A 120 14.34 -1.68 4.53
CA TYR A 120 14.14 -0.74 3.43
C TYR A 120 14.31 0.71 3.88
N GLY A 121 13.75 1.07 5.04
CA GLY A 121 13.92 2.40 5.62
C GLY A 121 15.38 2.75 5.90
N PHE A 122 16.13 1.80 6.47
CA PHE A 122 17.57 1.96 6.70
C PHE A 122 18.36 2.10 5.40
N PHE A 123 18.07 1.27 4.40
CA PHE A 123 18.64 1.43 3.05
C PHE A 123 18.32 2.81 2.48
N GLY A 124 17.08 3.26 2.60
CA GLY A 124 16.67 4.60 2.17
C GLY A 124 17.46 5.70 2.87
N LEU A 125 17.67 5.58 4.17
CA LEU A 125 18.41 6.56 4.97
C LEU A 125 19.91 6.61 4.59
N VAL A 126 20.52 5.45 4.35
CA VAL A 126 21.98 5.34 4.09
C VAL A 126 22.32 5.58 2.63
N VAL A 127 21.44 5.24 1.69
CA VAL A 127 21.71 5.29 0.25
C VAL A 127 20.89 6.37 -0.45
N LEU A 128 19.54 6.36 -0.32
CA LEU A 128 18.69 7.27 -1.08
C LEU A 128 18.76 8.71 -0.55
N VAL A 129 18.80 8.90 0.76
CA VAL A 129 18.89 10.25 1.37
C VAL A 129 20.17 10.96 0.92
N PRO A 130 21.39 10.38 1.05
CA PRO A 130 22.60 11.01 0.54
C PRO A 130 22.59 11.21 -0.99
N LEU A 131 22.01 10.27 -1.75
CA LEU A 131 21.87 10.41 -3.19
C LEU A 131 21.05 11.65 -3.56
N VAL A 132 19.87 11.82 -2.95
CA VAL A 132 19.01 12.99 -3.17
C VAL A 132 19.70 14.27 -2.70
N GLN A 133 20.40 14.22 -1.57
CA GLN A 133 21.19 15.34 -1.04
C GLN A 133 22.26 15.79 -2.05
N ASN A 134 23.01 14.85 -2.61
CA ASN A 134 24.10 15.16 -3.56
C ASN A 134 23.57 15.69 -4.89
N ILE A 135 22.42 15.18 -5.37
CA ILE A 135 21.87 15.58 -6.67
C ILE A 135 21.18 16.94 -6.60
N PHE A 136 20.43 17.20 -5.52
CA PHE A 136 19.53 18.37 -5.43
C PHE A 136 20.01 19.44 -4.45
N GLY A 137 21.08 19.21 -3.67
CA GLY A 137 21.60 20.17 -2.71
C GLY A 137 20.66 20.45 -1.51
N VAL A 138 19.76 19.52 -1.18
CA VAL A 138 18.78 19.64 -0.09
C VAL A 138 19.08 18.66 1.05
N ALA A 139 18.33 18.68 2.14
CA ALA A 139 18.55 17.77 3.29
C ALA A 139 18.41 16.27 2.99
N GLY A 140 17.88 15.90 1.83
CA GLY A 140 17.74 14.51 1.38
C GLY A 140 16.55 13.76 1.99
N ASN A 141 16.17 14.04 3.22
CA ASN A 141 14.94 13.51 3.83
C ASN A 141 13.72 14.28 3.27
N THR A 142 13.16 13.77 2.18
CA THR A 142 12.17 14.48 1.38
C THR A 142 11.01 13.59 0.99
N MET A 143 9.93 14.20 0.51
CA MET A 143 8.79 13.52 -0.09
C MET A 143 9.23 12.66 -1.29
N LEU A 144 10.17 13.15 -2.12
CA LEU A 144 10.72 12.42 -3.25
C LEU A 144 11.42 11.12 -2.79
N THR A 145 12.29 11.22 -1.78
CA THR A 145 13.00 10.04 -1.23
C THR A 145 12.04 9.00 -0.69
N ALA A 146 11.01 9.43 0.04
CA ALA A 146 9.97 8.54 0.53
C ALA A 146 9.16 7.90 -0.61
N SER A 147 8.82 8.66 -1.66
CA SER A 147 8.10 8.15 -2.83
C SER A 147 8.90 7.11 -3.61
N VAL A 148 10.20 7.34 -3.83
CA VAL A 148 11.08 6.38 -4.50
C VAL A 148 11.22 5.11 -3.67
N LEU A 149 11.47 5.24 -2.37
CA LEU A 149 11.59 4.09 -1.47
C LEU A 149 10.31 3.24 -1.45
N LEU A 150 9.15 3.88 -1.29
CA LEU A 150 7.87 3.17 -1.33
C LEU A 150 7.59 2.56 -2.71
N GLY A 151 7.96 3.25 -3.78
CA GLY A 151 7.87 2.73 -5.15
C GLY A 151 8.61 1.41 -5.29
N ILE A 152 9.84 1.30 -4.74
CA ILE A 152 10.61 0.05 -4.70
C ILE A 152 9.92 -1.01 -3.84
N MET A 153 9.40 -0.64 -2.68
CA MET A 153 8.78 -1.56 -1.72
C MET A 153 7.48 -2.20 -2.21
N ILE A 154 6.73 -1.53 -3.08
CA ILE A 154 5.48 -2.08 -3.64
C ILE A 154 5.71 -2.98 -4.86
N LEU A 155 6.90 -2.94 -5.48
CA LEU A 155 7.22 -3.74 -6.67
C LEU A 155 6.91 -5.23 -6.50
N PRO A 156 7.38 -5.92 -5.44
CA PRO A 156 7.15 -7.36 -5.30
C PRO A 156 5.67 -7.72 -5.26
N THR A 157 4.85 -6.90 -4.61
CA THR A 157 3.40 -7.10 -4.50
C THR A 157 2.72 -6.97 -5.86
N ILE A 158 3.03 -5.90 -6.60
CA ILE A 158 2.47 -5.65 -7.92
C ILE A 158 2.92 -6.73 -8.89
N ILE A 159 4.22 -7.06 -8.90
CA ILE A 159 4.79 -8.09 -9.79
C ILE A 159 4.14 -9.43 -9.51
N GLY A 160 4.10 -9.88 -8.25
CA GLY A 160 3.62 -11.21 -7.90
C GLY A 160 2.15 -11.44 -8.25
N VAL A 161 1.29 -10.48 -7.90
CA VAL A 161 -0.15 -10.59 -8.17
C VAL A 161 -0.45 -10.44 -9.67
N SER A 162 0.19 -9.47 -10.34
CA SER A 162 -0.03 -9.23 -11.78
C SER A 162 0.51 -10.37 -12.63
N GLU A 163 1.71 -10.89 -12.32
CA GLU A 163 2.27 -12.06 -13.02
C GLU A 163 1.34 -13.27 -12.90
N SER A 164 0.87 -13.56 -11.70
CA SER A 164 -0.05 -14.67 -11.45
C SER A 164 -1.36 -14.51 -12.24
N ALA A 165 -1.91 -13.29 -12.30
CA ALA A 165 -3.10 -12.99 -13.07
C ALA A 165 -2.90 -13.16 -14.58
N ILE A 166 -1.75 -12.72 -15.11
CA ILE A 166 -1.42 -12.88 -16.54
C ILE A 166 -1.23 -14.35 -16.90
N ARG A 167 -0.62 -15.15 -16.02
CA ARG A 167 -0.46 -16.60 -16.23
C ARG A 167 -1.75 -17.39 -16.10
N ALA A 168 -2.73 -16.88 -15.34
CA ALA A 168 -4.03 -17.51 -15.16
C ALA A 168 -4.97 -17.33 -16.37
N VAL A 169 -4.63 -16.47 -17.34
CA VAL A 169 -5.41 -16.33 -18.59
C VAL A 169 -5.28 -17.61 -19.39
N PRO A 170 -6.39 -18.23 -19.85
CA PRO A 170 -6.35 -19.42 -20.71
C PRO A 170 -5.52 -19.18 -21.97
N ASP A 171 -4.68 -20.16 -22.32
CA ASP A 171 -3.78 -20.04 -23.49
C ASP A 171 -4.56 -19.89 -24.81
N SER A 172 -5.82 -20.30 -24.87
CA SER A 172 -6.70 -20.08 -26.02
C SER A 172 -6.83 -18.63 -26.47
N TYR A 173 -6.74 -17.65 -25.55
CA TYR A 173 -6.72 -16.23 -25.91
C TYR A 173 -5.48 -15.85 -26.71
N TYR A 174 -4.33 -16.36 -26.28
CA TYR A 174 -3.05 -16.12 -26.93
C TYR A 174 -2.95 -16.85 -28.25
N GLU A 175 -3.27 -18.16 -28.27
CA GLU A 175 -3.21 -19.03 -29.46
C GLU A 175 -4.22 -18.58 -30.54
N GLY A 176 -5.44 -18.18 -30.12
CA GLY A 176 -6.45 -17.66 -31.06
C GLY A 176 -5.98 -16.36 -31.74
N SER A 177 -5.29 -15.49 -31.01
CA SER A 177 -4.70 -14.26 -31.58
C SER A 177 -3.58 -14.57 -32.58
N LEU A 178 -2.71 -15.55 -32.28
CA LEU A 178 -1.67 -16.02 -33.21
C LEU A 178 -2.28 -16.65 -34.48
N ALA A 179 -3.35 -17.43 -34.34
CA ALA A 179 -4.03 -18.05 -35.46
C ALA A 179 -4.62 -17.01 -36.44
N LEU A 180 -4.95 -15.82 -35.94
CA LEU A 180 -5.41 -14.69 -36.76
C LEU A 180 -4.23 -13.88 -37.35
N GLY A 181 -2.98 -14.35 -37.19
CA GLY A 181 -1.79 -13.74 -37.77
C GLY A 181 -1.17 -12.61 -36.92
N ALA A 182 -1.55 -12.45 -35.64
CA ALA A 182 -0.90 -11.47 -34.79
C ALA A 182 0.51 -11.93 -34.37
N SER A 183 1.43 -10.98 -34.14
CA SER A 183 2.74 -11.29 -33.56
C SER A 183 2.61 -11.67 -32.07
N HIS A 184 3.70 -12.24 -31.50
CA HIS A 184 3.78 -12.57 -30.08
C HIS A 184 3.44 -11.35 -29.19
N GLU A 185 4.07 -10.23 -29.44
CA GLU A 185 3.88 -9.00 -28.69
C GLU A 185 2.42 -8.51 -28.77
N ARG A 186 1.88 -8.50 -30.00
CA ARG A 186 0.50 -8.08 -30.23
C ARG A 186 -0.49 -8.97 -29.50
N SER A 187 -0.28 -10.29 -29.52
CA SER A 187 -1.12 -11.26 -28.82
C SER A 187 -1.06 -11.07 -27.29
N VAL A 188 0.11 -10.76 -26.75
CA VAL A 188 0.26 -10.47 -25.31
C VAL A 188 -0.44 -9.17 -24.93
N PHE A 189 -0.15 -8.06 -25.64
CA PHE A 189 -0.67 -6.74 -25.23
C PHE A 189 -2.16 -6.55 -25.55
N PHE A 190 -2.70 -7.15 -26.60
CA PHE A 190 -4.07 -6.90 -27.05
C PHE A 190 -5.05 -8.06 -26.78
N ALA A 191 -4.58 -9.27 -26.46
CA ALA A 191 -5.45 -10.37 -26.07
C ALA A 191 -5.24 -10.79 -24.61
N THR A 192 -3.98 -11.12 -24.20
CA THR A 192 -3.72 -11.66 -22.88
C THR A 192 -3.86 -10.62 -21.77
N LEU A 193 -3.23 -9.43 -21.91
CA LEU A 193 -3.27 -8.39 -20.87
C LEU A 193 -4.69 -7.84 -20.62
N PRO A 194 -5.52 -7.54 -21.65
CA PRO A 194 -6.90 -7.16 -21.40
C PRO A 194 -7.70 -8.24 -20.65
N ALA A 195 -7.48 -9.52 -20.96
CA ALA A 195 -8.13 -10.63 -20.25
C ALA A 195 -7.66 -10.74 -18.78
N ALA A 196 -6.40 -10.36 -18.46
CA ALA A 196 -5.85 -10.33 -17.10
C ALA A 196 -6.18 -9.05 -16.31
N ARG A 197 -6.85 -8.05 -16.91
CA ARG A 197 -7.00 -6.69 -16.36
C ARG A 197 -7.51 -6.66 -14.93
N SER A 198 -8.53 -7.46 -14.61
CA SER A 198 -9.12 -7.48 -13.26
C SER A 198 -8.11 -7.94 -12.18
N GLY A 199 -7.25 -8.91 -12.51
CA GLY A 199 -6.19 -9.38 -11.63
C GLY A 199 -5.02 -8.40 -11.55
N ILE A 200 -4.66 -7.75 -12.65
CA ILE A 200 -3.65 -6.67 -12.66
C ILE A 200 -4.10 -5.52 -11.76
N LEU A 201 -5.35 -5.08 -11.88
CA LEU A 201 -5.92 -4.04 -11.00
C LEU A 201 -5.92 -4.47 -9.53
N ALA A 202 -6.11 -5.76 -9.23
CA ALA A 202 -5.99 -6.26 -7.86
C ALA A 202 -4.54 -6.18 -7.34
N GLY A 203 -3.54 -6.42 -8.19
CA GLY A 203 -2.13 -6.24 -7.85
C GLY A 203 -1.77 -4.79 -7.55
N VAL A 204 -2.25 -3.86 -8.37
CA VAL A 204 -2.07 -2.42 -8.16
C VAL A 204 -2.75 -1.96 -6.87
N ASP A 205 -4.01 -2.35 -6.64
CA ASP A 205 -4.78 -2.04 -5.42
C ASP A 205 -4.04 -2.51 -4.14
N SER A 206 -3.53 -3.76 -4.16
CA SER A 206 -2.72 -4.30 -3.07
C SER A 206 -1.42 -3.51 -2.83
N GLY A 207 -0.76 -3.07 -3.91
CA GLY A 207 0.43 -2.22 -3.83
C GLY A 207 0.12 -0.84 -3.22
N ILE A 208 -1.00 -0.22 -3.62
CA ILE A 208 -1.48 1.06 -3.08
C ILE A 208 -1.79 0.93 -1.59
N GLY A 209 -2.54 -0.10 -1.20
CA GLY A 209 -2.87 -0.36 0.20
C GLY A 209 -1.61 -0.51 1.07
N ARG A 210 -0.58 -1.21 0.56
CA ARG A 210 0.72 -1.33 1.22
C ARG A 210 1.44 0.02 1.34
N ALA A 211 1.44 0.84 0.28
CA ALA A 211 2.10 2.16 0.29
C ALA A 211 1.46 3.12 1.30
N ILE A 212 0.13 3.17 1.37
CA ILE A 212 -0.59 4.05 2.32
C ILE A 212 -0.38 3.61 3.76
N GLY A 213 -0.33 2.30 4.01
CA GLY A 213 -0.13 1.73 5.34
C GLY A 213 1.32 1.74 5.82
N GLU A 214 2.29 2.03 4.94
CA GLU A 214 3.69 1.99 5.32
C GLU A 214 4.03 3.11 6.31
N THR A 215 4.72 2.72 7.37
CA THR A 215 5.00 3.60 8.49
C THR A 215 6.50 3.74 8.74
N MET A 216 7.16 2.61 9.07
CA MET A 216 8.53 2.65 9.59
C MET A 216 9.55 3.12 8.55
N ALA A 217 9.44 2.67 7.31
CA ALA A 217 10.32 3.11 6.24
C ALA A 217 10.13 4.61 5.96
N VAL A 218 8.88 5.09 5.95
CA VAL A 218 8.55 6.51 5.71
C VAL A 218 9.07 7.40 6.83
N VAL A 219 8.89 7.02 8.11
CA VAL A 219 9.43 7.76 9.27
C VAL A 219 10.93 8.01 9.13
N MET A 220 11.67 7.05 8.58
CA MET A 220 13.14 7.18 8.45
C MET A 220 13.59 8.17 7.36
N VAL A 221 12.81 8.34 6.27
CA VAL A 221 13.28 9.05 5.07
C VAL A 221 12.45 10.27 4.65
N ALA A 222 11.24 10.45 5.20
CA ALA A 222 10.33 11.52 4.76
C ALA A 222 10.58 12.89 5.39
N GLY A 223 11.46 13.00 6.40
CA GLY A 223 11.78 14.25 7.08
C GLY A 223 10.77 14.71 8.14
N ASN A 224 9.62 14.07 8.24
CA ASN A 224 8.61 14.16 9.32
C ASN A 224 8.13 15.59 9.69
N LYS A 225 8.12 16.52 8.75
CA LYS A 225 7.66 17.90 8.99
C LYS A 225 6.13 17.94 9.01
N ALA A 226 5.56 18.31 10.18
CA ALA A 226 4.11 18.44 10.38
C ALA A 226 3.58 19.79 9.85
N ARG A 227 3.86 20.13 8.60
CA ARG A 227 3.43 21.36 7.91
C ARG A 227 2.98 21.04 6.49
N MET A 228 2.26 21.98 5.88
CA MET A 228 1.82 21.86 4.50
C MET A 228 3.03 21.59 3.57
N PRO A 229 2.97 20.55 2.70
CA PRO A 229 4.01 20.25 1.73
C PRO A 229 4.16 21.42 0.75
N GLN A 230 5.41 21.88 0.55
CA GLN A 230 5.71 22.99 -0.36
C GLN A 230 6.32 22.53 -1.69
N GLY A 231 6.75 21.26 -1.78
CA GLY A 231 7.32 20.69 -2.99
C GLY A 231 7.84 19.27 -2.76
N LEU A 232 8.26 18.62 -3.85
CA LEU A 232 8.77 17.24 -3.83
C LEU A 232 10.06 17.08 -3.00
N LEU A 233 10.85 18.14 -2.90
CA LEU A 233 12.11 18.16 -2.17
C LEU A 233 11.96 18.64 -0.71
N ASP A 234 10.73 18.89 -0.26
CA ASP A 234 10.47 19.21 1.15
C ASP A 234 10.17 17.94 1.95
N GLY A 235 10.45 18.00 3.26
CA GLY A 235 10.07 16.94 4.19
C GLY A 235 8.58 16.98 4.48
N VAL A 236 7.95 15.81 4.56
CA VAL A 236 6.52 15.65 4.85
C VAL A 236 6.32 14.65 5.99
N ARG A 237 5.16 14.72 6.63
CA ARG A 237 4.72 13.74 7.62
C ARG A 237 3.45 13.06 7.10
N THR A 238 3.41 11.73 7.11
CA THR A 238 2.21 10.95 6.78
C THR A 238 1.32 10.77 8.02
N MET A 239 0.06 10.38 7.81
CA MET A 239 -0.86 10.05 8.91
C MET A 239 -0.33 8.92 9.78
N THR A 240 0.19 7.85 9.17
CA THR A 240 0.80 6.71 9.86
C THR A 240 2.02 7.12 10.67
N ALA A 241 2.91 7.92 10.09
CA ALA A 241 4.09 8.45 10.77
C ALA A 241 3.70 9.34 11.98
N ASN A 242 2.68 10.19 11.83
CA ASN A 242 2.20 11.04 12.92
C ASN A 242 1.73 10.21 14.12
N ILE A 243 0.93 9.17 13.87
CA ILE A 243 0.42 8.28 14.91
C ILE A 243 1.57 7.59 15.65
N VAL A 244 2.48 6.95 14.91
CA VAL A 244 3.55 6.15 15.54
C VAL A 244 4.57 7.01 16.28
N MET A 245 4.91 8.17 15.75
CA MET A 245 5.90 9.05 16.38
C MET A 245 5.39 9.67 17.68
N GLU A 246 4.09 9.96 17.79
CA GLU A 246 3.56 10.71 18.93
C GLU A 246 2.77 9.86 19.93
N MET A 247 2.28 8.67 19.53
CA MET A 247 1.43 7.80 20.37
C MET A 247 2.12 7.40 21.70
N GLY A 248 3.44 7.25 21.70
CA GLY A 248 4.19 6.79 22.87
C GLY A 248 4.22 7.78 24.05
N TYR A 249 4.00 9.07 23.79
CA TYR A 249 4.01 10.12 24.82
C TYR A 249 2.72 10.96 24.86
N ALA A 250 1.78 10.68 23.96
CA ALA A 250 0.50 11.39 23.90
C ALA A 250 -0.39 11.02 25.09
N THR A 251 -0.98 12.05 25.71
CA THR A 251 -1.96 11.93 26.79
C THR A 251 -3.28 12.61 26.39
N ASP A 252 -4.35 12.32 27.11
CA ASP A 252 -5.64 12.97 27.02
C ASP A 252 -6.11 13.25 25.58
N LEU A 253 -6.51 14.47 25.27
CA LEU A 253 -7.02 14.88 23.96
C LEU A 253 -6.00 14.66 22.83
N HIS A 254 -4.69 14.76 23.10
CA HIS A 254 -3.65 14.47 22.11
C HIS A 254 -3.72 12.99 21.67
N ARG A 255 -3.82 12.06 22.62
CA ARG A 255 -3.94 10.63 22.32
C ARG A 255 -5.25 10.33 21.56
N GLU A 256 -6.36 10.94 22.00
CA GLU A 256 -7.64 10.82 21.31
C GLU A 256 -7.56 11.35 19.87
N ALA A 257 -6.87 12.47 19.62
CA ALA A 257 -6.65 13.04 18.29
C ALA A 257 -5.82 12.13 17.38
N LEU A 258 -4.83 11.40 17.92
CA LEU A 258 -4.09 10.39 17.15
C LEU A 258 -4.96 9.18 16.79
N ILE A 259 -5.83 8.73 17.70
CA ILE A 259 -6.82 7.68 17.40
C ILE A 259 -7.81 8.19 16.35
N ALA A 260 -8.26 9.44 16.44
CA ALA A 260 -9.08 10.07 15.42
C ALA A 260 -8.39 10.12 14.04
N THR A 261 -7.06 10.38 14.02
CA THR A 261 -6.26 10.29 12.79
C THR A 261 -6.27 8.88 12.20
N ALA A 262 -6.23 7.84 13.06
CA ALA A 262 -6.34 6.44 12.60
C ALA A 262 -7.74 6.13 12.03
N VAL A 263 -8.82 6.72 12.57
CA VAL A 263 -10.17 6.61 11.98
C VAL A 263 -10.20 7.23 10.58
N VAL A 264 -9.63 8.42 10.41
CA VAL A 264 -9.55 9.09 9.09
C VAL A 264 -8.76 8.24 8.10
N LEU A 265 -7.61 7.69 8.51
CA LEU A 265 -6.80 6.79 7.70
C LEU A 265 -7.59 5.54 7.29
N PHE A 266 -8.31 4.92 8.22
CA PHE A 266 -9.14 3.74 7.97
C PHE A 266 -10.22 4.04 6.92
N VAL A 267 -10.96 5.14 7.08
CA VAL A 267 -11.98 5.57 6.11
C VAL A 267 -11.36 5.87 4.76
N PHE A 268 -10.18 6.50 4.71
CA PHE A 268 -9.46 6.80 3.48
C PHE A 268 -9.06 5.53 2.72
N ILE A 269 -8.49 4.53 3.41
CA ILE A 269 -8.14 3.23 2.82
C ILE A 269 -9.41 2.51 2.33
N LEU A 270 -10.49 2.54 3.11
CA LEU A 270 -11.76 1.93 2.73
C LEU A 270 -12.34 2.56 1.45
N MET A 271 -12.29 3.88 1.32
CA MET A 271 -12.74 4.57 0.10
C MET A 271 -11.93 4.16 -1.13
N ILE A 272 -10.61 4.02 -1.00
CA ILE A 272 -9.74 3.57 -2.09
C ILE A 272 -10.11 2.14 -2.49
N ASN A 273 -10.19 1.21 -1.53
CA ASN A 273 -10.54 -0.19 -1.80
C ASN A 273 -11.93 -0.34 -2.45
N VAL A 274 -12.92 0.44 -2.01
CA VAL A 274 -14.26 0.45 -2.62
C VAL A 274 -14.18 0.97 -4.05
N THR A 275 -13.45 2.04 -4.30
CA THR A 275 -13.27 2.60 -5.65
C THR A 275 -12.66 1.57 -6.61
N PHE A 276 -11.56 0.91 -6.21
CA PHE A 276 -10.96 -0.15 -7.02
C PHE A 276 -11.89 -1.36 -7.19
N SER A 277 -12.66 -1.72 -6.17
CA SER A 277 -13.64 -2.80 -6.25
C SER A 277 -14.76 -2.50 -7.27
N LEU A 278 -15.23 -1.25 -7.32
CA LEU A 278 -16.23 -0.80 -8.31
C LEU A 278 -15.66 -0.80 -9.72
N LEU A 279 -14.42 -0.34 -9.92
CA LEU A 279 -13.74 -0.40 -11.21
C LEU A 279 -13.62 -1.83 -11.72
N ARG A 280 -13.23 -2.78 -10.86
CA ARG A 280 -13.15 -4.21 -11.22
C ARG A 280 -14.49 -4.84 -11.59
N ARG A 281 -15.60 -4.39 -10.98
CA ARG A 281 -16.94 -4.90 -11.32
C ARG A 281 -17.38 -4.46 -12.72
N LYS A 282 -17.07 -3.24 -13.11
CA LYS A 282 -17.42 -2.71 -14.44
C LYS A 282 -16.71 -3.44 -15.58
N ASP A 283 -15.54 -4.02 -15.31
CA ASP A 283 -14.77 -4.79 -16.31
C ASP A 283 -15.25 -6.25 -16.46
N ARG A 284 -16.19 -6.72 -15.63
CA ARG A 284 -16.78 -8.07 -15.70
C ARG A 284 -18.18 -8.09 -16.35
N ALA A 285 -18.78 -6.94 -16.55
CA ALA A 285 -20.06 -6.73 -17.24
C ALA A 285 -19.83 -6.36 -18.70
#